data_37484a66be82448bcd8181fe294a1d55
#
_entry.id   37484a66be82448bcd8181fe294a1d55
#
_cell.length_a   1.000
_cell.length_b   1.000
_cell.length_c   1.000
_cell.angle_alpha   90.00
_cell.angle_beta   90.00
_cell.angle_gamma   90.00
#
_symmetry.space_group_name_H-M   'P 1'
#
loop_
_entity.id
_entity.type
_entity.pdbx_description
1 polymer ?
#
loop_
_entity_poly.entity_id
_entity_poly.type
_entity_poly.pdbx_seq_one_letter_code
_entity_poly.pdbx_strand_id
1 'polypeptide(L)'
;MPRSVKNIACVSALLACAQMPQAAGAQQTGWKKTDTANSYDLTITHRPKGDASDDTITLHSDTAPPDVFATASHAAPASGRQGKAVRLQGVLTTDITATGAALWIAAYAGTKQVAFSNTQSDPVPANSQNVTRTTLVLIPRDATRLVYGVLLKGKGKVTASSLTLSALDDEKLPDGTPLPEAVMRKALSDIKENAVNASHIDWKTETPRLLALSHTALLADVYANLRALIKNLDDHHSLVIPPWKKTGFQQMWRAPPEAKTLSAGINTIGLTGFTPHSPKEMSAYRDALLSAIRTLAPAKEWVLDLRKDQGGNMWPMLAGLKPFLGDAPLGYFVTISGEKSRPWKETLPLDHQDMAQPDLSTIPVAVLIGPHTASSGEAVAIAFKGRPNTRFFGTPTAGLTSSNRTFRLPDGGIMPIATSFEADRTGVIYKHGVEPDEHIEDETATIQAATLWLHNLKVP
;
A
#
# COMPACT_ATOMS: atom_id res chain seq x y z
N MET A 1 33.09 -6.20 5.20
CA MET A 1 32.50 -5.48 6.36
C MET A 1 31.05 -5.19 6.06
N PRO A 2 30.07 -5.77 6.77
CA PRO A 2 28.64 -5.57 6.49
C PRO A 2 28.17 -4.25 7.10
N ARG A 3 27.53 -3.40 6.32
CA ARG A 3 26.84 -2.21 6.81
C ARG A 3 25.52 -2.60 7.44
N SER A 4 25.41 -2.32 8.72
CA SER A 4 24.29 -2.66 9.60
C SER A 4 23.01 -1.92 9.22
N VAL A 5 21.94 -2.68 9.22
CA VAL A 5 20.54 -2.23 9.15
C VAL A 5 20.21 -1.42 10.40
N LYS A 6 20.08 -0.10 10.26
CA LYS A 6 19.63 0.83 11.33
C LYS A 6 18.31 1.50 10.97
N ASN A 7 17.23 0.74 10.85
CA ASN A 7 15.91 1.36 10.62
C ASN A 7 14.75 0.76 11.46
N ILE A 8 15.07 0.04 12.55
CA ILE A 8 14.04 -0.55 13.45
C ILE A 8 13.83 0.27 14.74
N ALA A 9 14.65 1.30 14.98
CA ALA A 9 14.67 2.01 16.26
C ALA A 9 13.50 2.99 16.51
N CYS A 10 12.76 3.45 15.49
CA CYS A 10 11.68 4.44 15.70
C CYS A 10 10.37 3.87 16.25
N VAL A 11 10.07 2.57 16.02
CA VAL A 11 8.84 1.95 16.55
C VAL A 11 9.01 1.58 18.02
N SER A 12 10.23 1.19 18.41
CA SER A 12 10.54 0.78 19.79
C SER A 12 10.59 1.95 20.79
N ALA A 13 10.92 3.17 20.36
CA ALA A 13 11.00 4.33 21.24
C ALA A 13 9.62 4.84 21.72
N LEU A 14 8.55 4.65 20.93
CA LEU A 14 7.18 4.96 21.38
C LEU A 14 6.64 3.94 22.41
N LEU A 15 7.15 2.71 22.40
CA LEU A 15 6.85 1.72 23.44
C LEU A 15 7.44 2.11 24.83
N ALA A 16 8.58 2.80 24.85
CA ALA A 16 9.20 3.25 26.11
C ALA A 16 8.41 4.34 26.86
N CYS A 17 7.57 5.11 26.17
CA CYS A 17 6.68 6.09 26.80
C CYS A 17 5.51 5.46 27.57
N ALA A 18 5.26 4.16 27.45
CA ALA A 18 4.15 3.46 28.08
C ALA A 18 4.45 2.91 29.51
N GLN A 19 5.72 2.93 29.97
CA GLN A 19 6.13 2.33 31.23
C GLN A 19 6.33 3.36 32.34
N MET A 20 5.30 4.15 32.68
CA MET A 20 5.32 4.92 33.92
C MET A 20 4.47 4.26 34.99
N PRO A 21 4.95 4.15 36.27
CA PRO A 21 4.17 3.58 37.37
C PRO A 21 2.95 4.44 37.66
N GLN A 22 1.78 3.81 37.73
CA GLN A 22 0.55 4.45 38.12
C GLN A 22 0.50 4.59 39.65
N ALA A 23 0.35 5.83 40.14
CA ALA A 23 -0.31 6.07 41.41
C ALA A 23 -1.82 5.86 41.23
N ALA A 24 -2.42 4.96 41.99
CA ALA A 24 -3.85 4.71 41.97
C ALA A 24 -4.60 5.97 42.46
N GLY A 25 -5.62 6.39 41.69
CA GLY A 25 -6.67 7.28 42.14
C GLY A 25 -6.43 8.78 42.04
N ALA A 26 -6.38 9.33 40.81
CA ALA A 26 -6.86 10.67 40.48
C ALA A 26 -7.23 10.68 39.02
N GLN A 27 -8.43 11.14 38.65
CA GLN A 27 -8.77 11.54 37.28
C GLN A 27 -7.79 12.65 36.86
N GLN A 28 -6.76 12.28 36.09
CA GLN A 28 -5.80 13.28 35.58
C GLN A 28 -6.45 14.05 34.43
N THR A 29 -7.07 15.16 34.75
CA THR A 29 -7.71 16.11 33.85
C THR A 29 -6.69 17.12 33.35
N GLY A 30 -5.69 16.70 32.51
CA GLY A 30 -4.72 17.67 32.01
C GLY A 30 -3.77 17.09 30.97
N TRP A 31 -3.12 17.98 30.23
CA TRP A 31 -2.08 17.66 29.28
C TRP A 31 -0.79 17.26 29.98
N LYS A 32 -0.09 16.26 29.44
CA LYS A 32 1.18 15.77 29.95
C LYS A 32 2.24 15.82 28.86
N LYS A 33 3.43 16.29 29.24
CA LYS A 33 4.64 16.21 28.43
C LYS A 33 5.32 14.86 28.66
N THR A 34 5.73 14.20 27.57
CA THR A 34 6.72 13.11 27.60
C THR A 34 7.88 13.55 26.72
N ASP A 35 9.06 13.62 27.32
CA ASP A 35 10.28 14.13 26.72
C ASP A 35 11.46 13.34 27.32
N THR A 36 12.02 12.42 26.52
CA THR A 36 13.08 11.51 27.00
C THR A 36 14.44 12.19 27.17
N ALA A 37 14.64 13.34 26.51
CA ALA A 37 15.90 14.08 26.56
C ALA A 37 15.83 15.37 27.41
N ASN A 38 14.65 15.67 27.95
CA ASN A 38 14.36 16.87 28.72
C ASN A 38 14.77 18.17 27.97
N SER A 39 14.54 18.18 26.65
CA SER A 39 14.98 19.23 25.72
C SER A 39 13.83 20.04 25.11
N TYR A 40 12.58 19.79 25.56
CA TYR A 40 11.40 20.46 25.02
C TYR A 40 10.63 21.21 26.11
N ASP A 41 10.11 22.37 25.73
CA ASP A 41 9.14 23.12 26.50
C ASP A 41 7.72 22.80 26.07
N LEU A 42 6.81 22.71 27.03
CA LEU A 42 5.37 22.56 26.82
C LEU A 42 4.65 23.78 27.37
N THR A 43 3.92 24.48 26.51
CA THR A 43 3.00 25.56 26.89
C THR A 43 1.57 25.17 26.53
N ILE A 44 0.64 25.37 27.48
CA ILE A 44 -0.79 25.10 27.27
C ILE A 44 -1.55 26.40 27.53
N THR A 45 -2.34 26.81 26.55
CA THR A 45 -3.25 27.95 26.68
C THR A 45 -4.67 27.44 26.72
N HIS A 46 -5.29 27.50 27.87
CA HIS A 46 -6.68 27.12 28.08
C HIS A 46 -7.63 28.23 27.63
N ARG A 47 -8.68 27.91 26.93
CA ARG A 47 -9.79 28.85 26.69
C ARG A 47 -10.72 28.87 27.91
N PRO A 48 -11.09 30.06 28.40
CA PRO A 48 -12.07 30.15 29.49
C PRO A 48 -13.40 29.47 29.08
N LYS A 49 -13.86 28.50 29.84
CA LYS A 49 -15.10 27.73 29.65
C LYS A 49 -15.07 26.73 28.47
N GLY A 50 -13.89 26.28 28.01
CA GLY A 50 -13.77 25.27 26.96
C GLY A 50 -13.45 23.86 27.46
N ASP A 51 -13.70 22.86 26.64
CA ASP A 51 -13.19 21.50 26.81
C ASP A 51 -11.71 21.41 26.45
N ALA A 52 -11.04 20.28 26.72
CA ALA A 52 -9.64 20.04 26.30
C ALA A 52 -9.42 20.13 24.78
N SER A 53 -10.49 20.04 23.96
CA SER A 53 -10.49 20.29 22.53
C SER A 53 -10.27 21.76 22.15
N ASP A 54 -10.54 22.68 23.06
CA ASP A 54 -10.38 24.13 22.88
C ASP A 54 -9.00 24.63 23.30
N ASP A 55 -8.20 23.77 23.93
CA ASP A 55 -6.85 24.10 24.35
C ASP A 55 -5.93 24.28 23.14
N THR A 56 -4.98 25.21 23.29
CA THR A 56 -3.87 25.37 22.35
C THR A 56 -2.60 24.83 23.01
N ILE A 57 -1.98 23.85 22.37
CA ILE A 57 -0.83 23.12 22.87
C ILE A 57 0.39 23.49 22.05
N THR A 58 1.45 23.96 22.68
CA THR A 58 2.72 24.29 22.01
C THR A 58 3.84 23.44 22.58
N LEU A 59 4.53 22.70 21.71
CA LEU A 59 5.82 22.07 21.97
C LEU A 59 6.91 22.85 21.24
N HIS A 60 8.03 23.13 21.92
CA HIS A 60 9.15 23.87 21.38
C HIS A 60 10.47 23.30 21.85
N SER A 61 11.48 23.30 20.97
CA SER A 61 12.88 23.05 21.30
C SER A 61 13.81 23.72 20.29
N ASP A 62 14.82 24.45 20.82
CA ASP A 62 15.88 25.03 20.00
C ASP A 62 17.07 24.07 19.79
N THR A 63 17.17 23.03 20.61
CA THR A 63 18.39 22.21 20.72
C THR A 63 18.20 20.72 20.48
N ALA A 64 16.95 20.22 20.37
CA ALA A 64 16.69 18.78 20.24
C ALA A 64 17.34 18.19 18.97
N PRO A 65 18.09 17.08 19.09
CA PRO A 65 18.63 16.36 17.95
C PRO A 65 17.52 15.83 17.02
N PRO A 66 17.80 15.59 15.72
CA PRO A 66 16.79 15.18 14.74
C PRO A 66 16.07 13.86 15.01
N ASP A 67 16.63 12.99 15.82
CA ASP A 67 16.10 11.67 16.20
C ASP A 67 15.37 11.67 17.54
N VAL A 68 15.47 12.74 18.31
CA VAL A 68 14.76 12.96 19.58
C VAL A 68 13.39 13.56 19.33
N PHE A 69 12.42 13.21 20.16
CA PHE A 69 11.06 13.75 20.08
C PHE A 69 10.45 13.98 21.46
N ALA A 70 9.48 14.86 21.51
CA ALA A 70 8.57 14.98 22.65
C ALA A 70 7.10 14.84 22.20
N THR A 71 6.25 14.51 23.16
CA THR A 71 4.80 14.49 22.99
C THR A 71 4.12 15.34 24.05
N ALA A 72 3.06 16.05 23.66
CA ALA A 72 2.04 16.54 24.56
C ALA A 72 0.79 15.67 24.38
N SER A 73 0.28 15.10 25.48
CA SER A 73 -0.80 14.12 25.44
C SER A 73 -1.89 14.40 26.45
N HIS A 74 -3.12 14.05 26.09
CA HIS A 74 -4.30 14.08 26.93
C HIS A 74 -4.94 12.70 27.00
N ALA A 75 -5.54 12.35 28.13
CA ALA A 75 -6.23 11.09 28.35
C ALA A 75 -7.76 11.28 28.27
N ALA A 76 -8.43 10.34 27.64
CA ALA A 76 -9.90 10.26 27.60
C ALA A 76 -10.36 8.82 27.89
N PRO A 77 -11.58 8.64 28.45
CA PRO A 77 -12.14 7.30 28.62
C PRO A 77 -12.41 6.64 27.25
N ALA A 78 -12.23 5.32 27.18
CA ALA A 78 -12.61 4.56 25.99
C ALA A 78 -14.11 4.23 25.95
N SER A 79 -14.84 4.45 27.06
CA SER A 79 -16.28 4.18 27.16
C SER A 79 -17.07 4.85 26.06
N GLY A 80 -18.00 4.11 25.45
CA GLY A 80 -18.79 4.57 24.32
C GLY A 80 -18.06 4.57 22.96
N ARG A 81 -16.75 4.20 22.95
CA ARG A 81 -15.92 4.14 21.74
C ARG A 81 -15.36 2.74 21.46
N GLN A 82 -15.53 1.79 22.38
CA GLN A 82 -15.07 0.40 22.19
C GLN A 82 -15.74 -0.24 20.98
N GLY A 83 -14.95 -0.92 20.15
CA GLY A 83 -15.40 -1.54 18.91
C GLY A 83 -15.60 -0.56 17.75
N LYS A 84 -15.55 0.75 17.99
CA LYS A 84 -15.77 1.79 16.99
C LYS A 84 -14.45 2.26 16.37
N ALA A 85 -14.54 2.72 15.12
CA ALA A 85 -13.47 3.47 14.46
C ALA A 85 -13.48 4.92 14.97
N VAL A 86 -12.39 5.38 15.55
CA VAL A 86 -12.26 6.74 16.09
C VAL A 86 -11.31 7.57 15.26
N ARG A 87 -11.76 8.78 14.93
CA ARG A 87 -10.97 9.82 14.27
C ARG A 87 -10.39 10.77 15.32
N LEU A 88 -9.07 10.95 15.32
CA LEU A 88 -8.42 12.12 15.92
C LEU A 88 -8.15 13.13 14.82
N GLN A 89 -8.65 14.33 14.97
CA GLN A 89 -8.39 15.48 14.09
C GLN A 89 -7.82 16.63 14.90
N GLY A 90 -6.94 17.42 14.30
CA GLY A 90 -6.39 18.65 14.89
C GLY A 90 -5.78 19.56 13.85
N VAL A 91 -5.64 20.84 14.21
CA VAL A 91 -5.01 21.87 13.38
C VAL A 91 -3.62 22.14 13.93
N LEU A 92 -2.59 22.04 13.07
CA LEU A 92 -1.20 22.23 13.44
C LEU A 92 -0.58 23.40 12.67
N THR A 93 0.21 24.17 13.40
CA THR A 93 1.05 25.26 12.86
C THR A 93 2.49 24.98 13.28
N THR A 94 3.42 25.10 12.35
CA THR A 94 4.85 24.87 12.57
C THR A 94 5.66 26.11 12.23
N ASP A 95 6.78 26.32 12.93
CA ASP A 95 7.75 27.33 12.55
C ASP A 95 8.70 26.86 11.45
N ILE A 96 9.61 27.73 11.02
CA ILE A 96 10.56 27.46 9.93
C ILE A 96 11.60 26.39 10.30
N THR A 97 11.78 26.08 11.56
CA THR A 97 12.78 25.12 12.04
C THR A 97 12.22 23.75 12.37
N ALA A 98 10.90 23.59 12.39
CA ALA A 98 10.25 22.32 12.72
C ALA A 98 10.58 21.24 11.67
N THR A 99 11.08 20.09 12.12
CA THR A 99 11.51 19.01 11.25
C THR A 99 10.49 17.87 11.13
N GLY A 100 9.49 17.82 12.02
CA GLY A 100 8.44 16.79 11.96
C GLY A 100 7.40 16.95 13.07
N ALA A 101 6.21 17.46 12.72
CA ALA A 101 5.06 17.52 13.62
C ALA A 101 3.97 16.56 13.19
N ALA A 102 3.37 15.86 14.16
CA ALA A 102 2.38 14.81 13.89
C ALA A 102 1.34 14.71 15.00
N LEU A 103 0.15 14.20 14.65
CA LEU A 103 -0.84 13.73 15.62
C LEU A 103 -0.62 12.25 15.93
N TRP A 104 -1.02 11.82 17.11
CA TRP A 104 -1.01 10.42 17.50
C TRP A 104 -2.13 10.08 18.48
N ILE A 105 -2.58 8.83 18.44
CA ILE A 105 -3.57 8.26 19.36
C ILE A 105 -3.22 6.81 19.70
N ALA A 106 -3.41 6.44 20.95
CA ALA A 106 -3.26 5.09 21.44
C ALA A 106 -4.47 4.69 22.30
N ALA A 107 -4.84 3.41 22.24
CA ALA A 107 -5.80 2.81 23.16
C ALA A 107 -5.09 1.84 24.10
N TYR A 108 -5.54 1.79 25.35
CA TYR A 108 -4.98 0.94 26.40
C TYR A 108 -6.05 0.08 27.06
N ALA A 109 -5.71 -1.21 27.29
CA ALA A 109 -6.41 -2.11 28.19
C ALA A 109 -5.55 -2.22 29.46
N GLY A 110 -5.96 -1.54 30.56
CA GLY A 110 -5.10 -1.32 31.72
C GLY A 110 -3.82 -0.57 31.34
N THR A 111 -2.65 -1.20 31.53
CA THR A 111 -1.33 -0.66 31.16
C THR A 111 -0.87 -1.03 29.74
N LYS A 112 -1.49 -2.07 29.14
CA LYS A 112 -1.10 -2.57 27.81
C LYS A 112 -1.66 -1.70 26.70
N GLN A 113 -0.80 -1.23 25.80
CA GLN A 113 -1.23 -0.58 24.55
C GLN A 113 -1.82 -1.63 23.61
N VAL A 114 -3.09 -1.46 23.22
CA VAL A 114 -3.84 -2.41 22.38
C VAL A 114 -4.15 -1.87 20.98
N ALA A 115 -4.06 -0.55 20.78
CA ALA A 115 -4.14 0.06 19.46
C ALA A 115 -3.32 1.36 19.39
N PHE A 116 -2.85 1.71 18.19
CA PHE A 116 -2.05 2.91 17.94
C PHE A 116 -2.20 3.40 16.51
N SER A 117 -2.23 4.71 16.33
CA SER A 117 -2.16 5.36 15.02
C SER A 117 -1.51 6.74 15.15
N ASN A 118 -0.87 7.21 14.07
CA ASN A 118 -0.25 8.53 14.01
C ASN A 118 -0.19 9.06 12.57
N THR A 119 0.24 10.33 12.40
CA THR A 119 0.47 10.96 11.09
C THR A 119 1.96 11.15 10.77
N GLN A 120 2.88 10.42 11.41
CA GLN A 120 4.33 10.57 11.20
C GLN A 120 4.81 10.20 9.78
N SER A 121 4.04 9.41 9.04
CA SER A 121 4.33 9.11 7.62
C SER A 121 4.01 10.28 6.67
N ASP A 122 3.21 11.26 7.14
CA ASP A 122 2.87 12.51 6.46
C ASP A 122 2.94 13.65 7.49
N PRO A 123 4.15 14.01 7.96
CA PRO A 123 4.33 15.03 8.98
C PRO A 123 3.95 16.40 8.43
N VAL A 124 3.60 17.34 9.31
CA VAL A 124 3.40 18.72 8.91
C VAL A 124 4.76 19.33 8.58
N PRO A 125 4.97 19.87 7.36
CA PRO A 125 6.23 20.48 6.97
C PRO A 125 6.56 21.72 7.80
N ALA A 126 7.83 22.15 7.79
CA ALA A 126 8.24 23.43 8.35
C ALA A 126 7.48 24.61 7.73
N ASN A 127 7.34 25.70 8.50
CA ASN A 127 6.70 26.94 8.08
C ASN A 127 5.26 26.76 7.57
N SER A 128 4.53 25.85 8.19
CA SER A 128 3.13 25.56 7.82
C SER A 128 2.16 26.25 8.76
N GLN A 129 1.07 26.78 8.21
CA GLN A 129 0.04 27.49 8.97
C GLN A 129 -1.30 26.76 8.88
N ASN A 130 -1.91 26.47 10.03
CA ASN A 130 -3.27 25.93 10.14
C ASN A 130 -3.52 24.64 9.31
N VAL A 131 -2.57 23.73 9.31
CA VAL A 131 -2.69 22.47 8.56
C VAL A 131 -3.51 21.47 9.35
N THR A 132 -4.65 21.07 8.82
CA THR A 132 -5.45 20.00 9.41
C THR A 132 -4.77 18.65 9.18
N ARG A 133 -4.64 17.87 10.24
CA ARG A 133 -4.21 16.47 10.20
C ARG A 133 -5.27 15.60 10.85
N THR A 134 -5.38 14.38 10.31
CA THR A 134 -6.35 13.39 10.77
C THR A 134 -5.70 12.03 10.83
N THR A 135 -5.95 11.28 11.91
CA THR A 135 -5.60 9.86 11.99
C THR A 135 -6.77 9.06 12.52
N LEU A 136 -6.86 7.80 12.11
CA LEU A 136 -7.94 6.88 12.45
C LEU A 136 -7.39 5.67 13.17
N VAL A 137 -8.15 5.17 14.15
CA VAL A 137 -7.81 3.95 14.88
C VAL A 137 -9.09 3.19 15.23
N LEU A 138 -9.07 1.85 15.08
CA LEU A 138 -10.11 0.99 15.61
C LEU A 138 -9.83 0.75 17.10
N ILE A 139 -10.79 1.10 17.97
CA ILE A 139 -10.65 0.91 19.41
C ILE A 139 -11.07 -0.51 19.77
N PRO A 140 -10.18 -1.34 20.33
CA PRO A 140 -10.55 -2.68 20.79
C PRO A 140 -11.65 -2.66 21.84
N ARG A 141 -12.43 -3.74 21.91
CA ARG A 141 -13.58 -3.85 22.85
C ARG A 141 -13.15 -3.86 24.32
N ASP A 142 -11.93 -4.30 24.62
CA ASP A 142 -11.32 -4.34 25.95
C ASP A 142 -10.57 -3.06 26.35
N ALA A 143 -10.53 -2.06 25.47
CA ALA A 143 -9.88 -0.79 25.78
C ALA A 143 -10.62 -0.05 26.90
N THR A 144 -9.85 0.48 27.86
CA THR A 144 -10.36 1.23 29.01
C THR A 144 -10.05 2.72 28.91
N ARG A 145 -8.97 3.09 28.20
CA ARG A 145 -8.48 4.46 28.13
C ARG A 145 -7.91 4.74 26.73
N LEU A 146 -8.11 5.98 26.27
CA LEU A 146 -7.44 6.56 25.11
C LEU A 146 -6.42 7.58 25.58
N VAL A 147 -5.30 7.69 24.85
CA VAL A 147 -4.32 8.76 25.02
C VAL A 147 -4.02 9.31 23.62
N TYR A 148 -4.10 10.62 23.47
CA TYR A 148 -3.92 11.27 22.16
C TYR A 148 -3.23 12.61 22.32
N GLY A 149 -2.65 13.11 21.23
CA GLY A 149 -2.00 14.40 21.29
C GLY A 149 -1.15 14.71 20.06
N VAL A 150 -0.21 15.63 20.28
CA VAL A 150 0.75 16.11 19.29
C VAL A 150 2.15 15.62 19.61
N LEU A 151 2.94 15.41 18.57
CA LEU A 151 4.35 15.04 18.63
C LEU A 151 5.17 16.06 17.83
N LEU A 152 6.32 16.47 18.37
CA LEU A 152 7.36 17.20 17.66
C LEU A 152 8.65 16.38 17.70
N LYS A 153 9.27 16.17 16.54
CA LYS A 153 10.55 15.47 16.38
C LYS A 153 11.62 16.48 15.98
N GLY A 154 12.78 16.43 16.64
CA GLY A 154 13.88 17.37 16.42
C GLY A 154 13.54 18.78 16.93
N LYS A 155 14.37 19.76 16.56
CA LYS A 155 14.19 21.16 16.95
C LYS A 155 12.99 21.80 16.25
N GLY A 156 12.55 22.96 16.76
CA GLY A 156 11.48 23.78 16.21
C GLY A 156 10.28 23.91 17.14
N LYS A 157 9.20 24.43 16.61
CA LYS A 157 7.95 24.65 17.33
C LYS A 157 6.77 24.08 16.56
N VAL A 158 5.87 23.41 17.27
CA VAL A 158 4.53 23.08 16.80
C VAL A 158 3.49 23.61 17.77
N THR A 159 2.45 24.23 17.21
CA THR A 159 1.24 24.61 17.95
C THR A 159 0.08 23.79 17.39
N ALA A 160 -0.61 23.07 18.28
CA ALA A 160 -1.78 22.28 17.97
C ALA A 160 -3.03 22.84 18.63
N SER A 161 -4.13 22.88 17.93
CA SER A 161 -5.44 23.36 18.42
C SER A 161 -6.58 22.53 17.83
N SER A 162 -7.78 22.66 18.37
CA SER A 162 -8.99 21.98 17.90
C SER A 162 -8.81 20.45 17.81
N LEU A 163 -8.19 19.88 18.83
CA LEU A 163 -7.98 18.44 18.92
C LEU A 163 -9.28 17.74 19.30
N THR A 164 -9.91 17.05 18.34
CA THR A 164 -11.21 16.41 18.52
C THR A 164 -11.14 14.91 18.32
N LEU A 165 -11.93 14.16 19.09
CA LEU A 165 -12.17 12.72 18.94
C LEU A 165 -13.61 12.48 18.51
N SER A 166 -13.85 11.90 17.34
CA SER A 166 -15.16 11.51 16.87
C SER A 166 -15.19 10.03 16.48
N ALA A 167 -16.30 9.35 16.73
CA ALA A 167 -16.50 7.99 16.25
C ALA A 167 -17.16 8.03 14.86
N LEU A 168 -16.52 7.38 13.87
CA LEU A 168 -17.06 7.26 12.50
C LEU A 168 -18.39 6.50 12.47
N ASP A 169 -18.54 5.52 13.36
CA ASP A 169 -19.74 4.70 13.48
C ASP A 169 -21.01 5.51 13.81
N ASP A 170 -20.83 6.68 14.43
CA ASP A 170 -21.93 7.57 14.81
C ASP A 170 -22.23 8.64 13.71
N GLU A 171 -21.42 8.68 12.64
CA GLU A 171 -21.60 9.63 11.54
C GLU A 171 -22.76 9.22 10.62
N LYS A 172 -23.35 10.22 9.98
CA LYS A 172 -24.41 10.05 8.98
C LYS A 172 -24.06 10.83 7.72
N LEU A 173 -24.56 10.35 6.58
CA LEU A 173 -24.54 11.11 5.34
C LEU A 173 -25.51 12.30 5.42
N PRO A 174 -25.43 13.28 4.48
CA PRO A 174 -26.33 14.42 4.45
C PRO A 174 -27.82 14.08 4.38
N ASP A 175 -28.16 12.91 3.83
CA ASP A 175 -29.54 12.38 3.77
C ASP A 175 -29.99 11.66 5.04
N GLY A 176 -29.13 11.64 6.06
CA GLY A 176 -29.41 10.99 7.36
C GLY A 176 -29.05 9.50 7.42
N THR A 177 -28.59 8.90 6.32
CA THR A 177 -28.19 7.48 6.29
C THR A 177 -26.98 7.25 7.21
N PRO A 178 -27.04 6.28 8.17
CA PRO A 178 -25.90 5.94 9.00
C PRO A 178 -24.69 5.50 8.16
N LEU A 179 -23.47 5.90 8.55
CA LEU A 179 -22.27 5.62 7.80
C LEU A 179 -22.01 4.11 7.59
N PRO A 180 -22.23 3.21 8.58
CA PRO A 180 -22.12 1.77 8.36
C PRO A 180 -23.05 1.23 7.24
N GLU A 181 -24.30 1.72 7.20
CA GLU A 181 -25.25 1.34 6.15
C GLU A 181 -24.82 1.88 4.78
N ALA A 182 -24.38 3.13 4.71
CA ALA A 182 -23.91 3.75 3.47
C ALA A 182 -22.70 3.00 2.89
N VAL A 183 -21.75 2.59 3.75
CA VAL A 183 -20.57 1.78 3.38
C VAL A 183 -21.03 0.44 2.79
N MET A 184 -21.95 -0.26 3.46
CA MET A 184 -22.46 -1.55 2.98
C MET A 184 -23.16 -1.41 1.64
N ARG A 185 -24.10 -0.45 1.49
CA ARG A 185 -24.82 -0.22 0.24
C ARG A 185 -23.89 0.03 -0.94
N LYS A 186 -22.92 0.93 -0.75
CA LYS A 186 -21.95 1.27 -1.80
C LYS A 186 -21.10 0.07 -2.17
N ALA A 187 -20.61 -0.68 -1.18
CA ALA A 187 -19.80 -1.86 -1.42
C ALA A 187 -20.55 -2.95 -2.20
N LEU A 188 -21.80 -3.26 -1.81
CA LEU A 188 -22.62 -4.27 -2.50
C LEU A 188 -22.90 -3.88 -3.96
N SER A 189 -23.22 -2.61 -4.23
CA SER A 189 -23.44 -2.11 -5.60
C SER A 189 -22.16 -2.27 -6.43
N ASP A 190 -21.03 -1.74 -5.93
CA ASP A 190 -19.77 -1.78 -6.66
C ASP A 190 -19.30 -3.21 -6.98
N ILE A 191 -19.40 -4.12 -6.02
CA ILE A 191 -19.00 -5.53 -6.22
C ILE A 191 -19.92 -6.20 -7.25
N LYS A 192 -21.25 -6.06 -7.07
CA LYS A 192 -22.24 -6.70 -7.94
C LYS A 192 -22.10 -6.27 -9.40
N GLU A 193 -21.83 -4.98 -9.62
CA GLU A 193 -21.79 -4.38 -10.96
C GLU A 193 -20.46 -4.60 -11.67
N ASN A 194 -19.35 -4.79 -10.91
CA ASN A 194 -18.02 -4.68 -11.50
C ASN A 194 -17.11 -5.90 -11.30
N ALA A 195 -17.36 -6.75 -10.28
CA ALA A 195 -16.46 -7.87 -10.02
C ALA A 195 -16.53 -8.94 -11.13
N VAL A 196 -15.37 -9.43 -11.58
CA VAL A 196 -15.30 -10.46 -12.65
C VAL A 196 -16.06 -11.74 -12.29
N ASN A 197 -16.12 -12.10 -11.02
CA ASN A 197 -16.79 -13.28 -10.50
C ASN A 197 -18.05 -12.93 -9.68
N ALA A 198 -18.71 -11.79 -9.98
CA ALA A 198 -19.92 -11.38 -9.27
C ALA A 198 -21.04 -12.44 -9.29
N SER A 199 -21.07 -13.29 -10.33
CA SER A 199 -22.02 -14.41 -10.46
C SER A 199 -21.82 -15.53 -9.45
N HIS A 200 -20.68 -15.60 -8.75
CA HIS A 200 -20.44 -16.59 -7.68
C HIS A 200 -21.23 -16.26 -6.40
N ILE A 201 -21.78 -15.04 -6.29
CA ILE A 201 -22.53 -14.59 -5.13
C ILE A 201 -24.04 -14.69 -5.40
N ASP A 202 -24.79 -15.31 -4.49
CA ASP A 202 -26.25 -15.27 -4.48
C ASP A 202 -26.74 -13.89 -3.98
N TRP A 203 -26.80 -12.93 -4.88
CA TRP A 203 -27.20 -11.56 -4.59
C TRP A 203 -28.63 -11.44 -4.07
N LYS A 204 -29.50 -12.39 -4.38
CA LYS A 204 -30.90 -12.40 -3.92
C LYS A 204 -30.95 -12.63 -2.42
N THR A 205 -30.08 -13.47 -1.89
CA THR A 205 -29.98 -13.79 -0.46
C THR A 205 -29.04 -12.83 0.27
N GLU A 206 -27.84 -12.56 -0.29
CA GLU A 206 -26.80 -11.81 0.41
C GLU A 206 -27.10 -10.32 0.56
N THR A 207 -27.71 -9.68 -0.47
CA THR A 207 -28.02 -8.26 -0.41
C THR A 207 -28.95 -7.89 0.76
N PRO A 208 -30.14 -8.48 0.90
CA PRO A 208 -31.03 -8.13 2.01
C PRO A 208 -30.44 -8.50 3.37
N ARG A 209 -29.71 -9.62 3.48
CA ARG A 209 -29.07 -10.05 4.71
C ARG A 209 -28.03 -9.03 5.21
N LEU A 210 -27.14 -8.57 4.32
CA LEU A 210 -26.05 -7.65 4.65
C LEU A 210 -26.56 -6.23 4.91
N LEU A 211 -27.59 -5.80 4.17
CA LEU A 211 -28.24 -4.50 4.44
C LEU A 211 -28.93 -4.51 5.80
N ALA A 212 -29.69 -5.56 6.15
CA ALA A 212 -30.33 -5.66 7.45
C ALA A 212 -29.30 -5.65 8.61
N LEU A 213 -28.17 -6.35 8.44
CA LEU A 213 -27.05 -6.33 9.40
C LEU A 213 -26.50 -4.89 9.57
N SER A 214 -26.33 -4.15 8.51
CA SER A 214 -25.68 -2.84 8.54
C SER A 214 -26.47 -1.75 9.29
N HIS A 215 -27.76 -1.94 9.55
CA HIS A 215 -28.57 -1.00 10.33
C HIS A 215 -28.13 -0.89 11.81
N THR A 216 -27.54 -1.94 12.37
CA THR A 216 -27.14 -1.99 13.80
C THR A 216 -25.67 -2.34 14.00
N ALA A 217 -24.97 -2.74 12.96
CA ALA A 217 -23.57 -3.15 13.03
C ALA A 217 -22.63 -1.95 13.15
N LEU A 218 -21.51 -2.16 13.82
CA LEU A 218 -20.38 -1.23 13.76
C LEU A 218 -19.63 -1.38 12.44
N LEU A 219 -18.88 -0.33 12.03
CA LEU A 219 -18.05 -0.36 10.81
C LEU A 219 -17.10 -1.56 10.78
N ALA A 220 -16.53 -1.93 11.93
CA ALA A 220 -15.66 -3.11 12.04
C ALA A 220 -16.37 -4.40 11.61
N ASP A 221 -17.63 -4.56 11.98
CA ASP A 221 -18.46 -5.72 11.63
C ASP A 221 -18.87 -5.67 10.15
N VAL A 222 -19.20 -4.47 9.63
CA VAL A 222 -19.44 -4.24 8.20
C VAL A 222 -18.23 -4.71 7.38
N TYR A 223 -17.02 -4.27 7.73
CA TYR A 223 -15.79 -4.68 7.02
C TYR A 223 -15.48 -6.17 7.17
N ALA A 224 -15.80 -6.78 8.32
CA ALA A 224 -15.65 -8.23 8.49
C ALA A 224 -16.57 -9.01 7.53
N ASN A 225 -17.83 -8.59 7.40
CA ASN A 225 -18.80 -9.21 6.49
C ASN A 225 -18.45 -8.93 5.01
N LEU A 226 -17.97 -7.74 4.67
CA LEU A 226 -17.50 -7.46 3.31
C LEU A 226 -16.28 -8.32 2.93
N ARG A 227 -15.33 -8.55 3.84
CA ARG A 227 -14.23 -9.50 3.60
C ARG A 227 -14.72 -10.91 3.36
N ALA A 228 -15.70 -11.38 4.14
CA ALA A 228 -16.31 -12.69 3.92
C ALA A 228 -17.02 -12.77 2.56
N LEU A 229 -17.75 -11.73 2.16
CA LEU A 229 -18.41 -11.66 0.85
C LEU A 229 -17.41 -11.68 -0.31
N ILE A 230 -16.36 -10.87 -0.23
CA ILE A 230 -15.31 -10.80 -1.26
C ILE A 230 -14.60 -12.14 -1.43
N LYS A 231 -14.37 -12.87 -0.33
CA LYS A 231 -13.79 -14.22 -0.42
C LYS A 231 -14.63 -15.17 -1.28
N ASN A 232 -15.95 -15.00 -1.33
CA ASN A 232 -16.84 -15.81 -2.15
C ASN A 232 -16.75 -15.48 -3.65
N LEU A 233 -16.06 -14.38 -4.04
CA LEU A 233 -15.74 -14.12 -5.44
C LEU A 233 -14.74 -15.15 -6.00
N ASP A 234 -13.91 -15.74 -5.14
CA ASP A 234 -12.90 -16.73 -5.52
C ASP A 234 -11.92 -16.23 -6.60
N ASP A 235 -11.64 -14.93 -6.58
CA ASP A 235 -10.67 -14.29 -7.47
C ASP A 235 -9.30 -14.06 -6.81
N HIS A 236 -9.21 -14.26 -5.51
CA HIS A 236 -8.02 -14.09 -4.64
C HIS A 236 -7.32 -12.72 -4.74
N HIS A 237 -7.81 -11.82 -5.59
CA HIS A 237 -7.21 -10.52 -5.88
C HIS A 237 -8.04 -9.34 -5.39
N SER A 238 -9.37 -9.52 -5.21
CA SER A 238 -10.25 -8.51 -4.63
C SER A 238 -10.03 -8.35 -3.12
N LEU A 239 -10.02 -7.09 -2.65
CA LEU A 239 -9.78 -6.76 -1.25
C LEU A 239 -10.75 -5.69 -0.77
N VAL A 240 -10.95 -5.60 0.55
CA VAL A 240 -11.56 -4.44 1.22
C VAL A 240 -10.66 -3.98 2.37
N ILE A 241 -10.34 -2.71 2.38
CA ILE A 241 -9.38 -2.10 3.30
C ILE A 241 -10.08 -0.96 4.04
N PRO A 242 -10.30 -1.12 5.34
CA PRO A 242 -10.94 -0.08 6.14
C PRO A 242 -10.01 1.13 6.34
N PRO A 243 -10.56 2.33 6.57
CA PRO A 243 -9.80 3.57 6.63
C PRO A 243 -8.82 3.65 7.82
N TRP A 244 -9.04 2.86 8.87
CA TRP A 244 -8.12 2.77 10.02
C TRP A 244 -6.97 1.77 9.83
N LYS A 245 -6.97 0.95 8.79
CA LYS A 245 -5.80 0.16 8.39
C LYS A 245 -4.93 1.01 7.49
N LYS A 246 -3.83 1.55 8.02
CA LYS A 246 -2.76 2.05 7.15
C LYS A 246 -2.26 0.87 6.33
N THR A 247 -2.47 0.96 5.03
CA THR A 247 -2.02 -0.08 4.12
C THR A 247 -0.51 -0.11 4.14
N GLY A 248 0.08 -1.23 4.53
CA GLY A 248 1.50 -1.51 4.34
C GLY A 248 1.93 -1.50 2.86
N PHE A 249 0.97 -1.35 1.93
CA PHE A 249 1.18 -1.13 0.49
C PHE A 249 2.08 0.08 0.20
N GLN A 250 2.12 1.10 1.07
CA GLN A 250 2.99 2.26 0.89
C GLN A 250 4.48 1.99 1.18
N GLN A 251 4.82 0.88 1.81
CA GLN A 251 6.20 0.50 2.09
C GLN A 251 6.68 -0.71 1.27
N MET A 252 5.78 -1.35 0.53
CA MET A 252 6.12 -2.53 -0.26
C MET A 252 6.82 -2.08 -1.57
N TRP A 253 8.05 -2.56 -1.73
CA TRP A 253 8.73 -2.72 -3.01
C TRP A 253 9.21 -1.43 -3.70
N ARG A 254 10.42 -1.02 -3.37
CA ARG A 254 11.15 0.07 -4.03
C ARG A 254 12.54 -0.36 -4.50
N ALA A 255 12.80 -1.67 -4.55
CA ALA A 255 14.07 -2.12 -5.07
C ALA A 255 14.15 -1.80 -6.56
N PRO A 256 15.26 -1.18 -7.03
CA PRO A 256 15.48 -1.01 -8.45
C PRO A 256 15.59 -2.38 -9.12
N PRO A 257 15.29 -2.49 -10.44
CA PRO A 257 15.52 -3.72 -11.16
C PRO A 257 17.00 -4.10 -11.12
N GLU A 258 17.26 -5.39 -10.95
CA GLU A 258 18.64 -5.91 -11.01
C GLU A 258 18.94 -6.38 -12.43
N ALA A 259 20.03 -5.85 -13.02
CA ALA A 259 20.51 -6.33 -14.30
C ALA A 259 22.00 -6.63 -14.20
N LYS A 260 22.40 -7.83 -14.64
CA LYS A 260 23.79 -8.29 -14.55
C LYS A 260 24.08 -9.37 -15.60
N THR A 261 25.36 -9.59 -15.86
CA THR A 261 25.82 -10.75 -16.62
C THR A 261 25.76 -11.99 -15.73
N LEU A 262 25.03 -13.01 -16.17
CA LEU A 262 24.87 -14.29 -15.48
C LEU A 262 26.03 -15.25 -15.81
N SER A 263 26.38 -15.32 -17.10
CA SER A 263 27.50 -16.10 -17.63
C SER A 263 27.97 -15.49 -18.96
N ALA A 264 29.04 -16.01 -19.56
CA ALA A 264 29.54 -15.49 -20.83
C ALA A 264 28.44 -15.52 -21.92
N GLY A 265 28.04 -14.34 -22.38
CA GLY A 265 27.01 -14.15 -23.41
C GLY A 265 25.56 -14.10 -22.91
N ILE A 266 25.27 -14.45 -21.66
CA ILE A 266 23.91 -14.40 -21.09
C ILE A 266 23.81 -13.30 -20.03
N ASN A 267 22.84 -12.43 -20.21
CA ASN A 267 22.46 -11.43 -19.20
C ASN A 267 21.16 -11.79 -18.51
N THR A 268 20.97 -11.30 -17.31
CA THR A 268 19.74 -11.43 -16.56
C THR A 268 19.19 -10.09 -16.11
N ILE A 269 17.86 -9.97 -16.15
CA ILE A 269 17.09 -8.89 -15.53
C ILE A 269 16.19 -9.53 -14.48
N GLY A 270 16.36 -9.14 -13.22
CA GLY A 270 15.48 -9.51 -12.12
C GLY A 270 14.54 -8.37 -11.80
N LEU A 271 13.23 -8.64 -11.79
CA LEU A 271 12.23 -7.70 -11.28
C LEU A 271 11.76 -8.13 -9.90
N THR A 272 11.46 -7.14 -9.09
CA THR A 272 10.74 -7.27 -7.83
C THR A 272 9.52 -6.38 -7.89
N GLY A 273 8.53 -6.60 -7.04
CA GLY A 273 7.34 -5.75 -7.02
C GLY A 273 7.71 -4.27 -6.88
N PHE A 274 6.93 -3.39 -7.53
CA PHE A 274 7.17 -1.95 -7.53
C PHE A 274 5.89 -1.14 -7.39
N THR A 275 5.76 -0.39 -6.29
CA THR A 275 4.62 0.49 -6.04
C THR A 275 5.09 1.94 -5.93
N PRO A 276 5.04 2.73 -7.02
CA PRO A 276 5.45 4.13 -7.02
C PRO A 276 4.46 5.01 -6.27
N HIS A 277 4.97 6.11 -5.67
CA HIS A 277 4.13 7.15 -5.04
C HIS A 277 4.00 8.39 -5.93
N SER A 278 4.73 8.45 -7.03
CA SER A 278 4.72 9.61 -7.93
C SER A 278 5.05 9.22 -9.37
N PRO A 279 4.61 10.02 -10.35
CA PRO A 279 5.04 9.88 -11.74
C PRO A 279 6.57 9.91 -11.90
N LYS A 280 7.26 10.70 -11.07
CA LYS A 280 8.73 10.77 -11.07
C LYS A 280 9.39 9.43 -10.72
N GLU A 281 8.85 8.70 -9.74
CA GLU A 281 9.33 7.37 -9.38
C GLU A 281 9.06 6.36 -10.51
N MET A 282 7.92 6.46 -11.19
CA MET A 282 7.61 5.62 -12.35
C MET A 282 8.62 5.82 -13.49
N SER A 283 8.91 7.08 -13.84
CA SER A 283 9.91 7.41 -14.86
C SER A 283 11.30 6.94 -14.43
N ALA A 284 11.70 7.16 -13.19
CA ALA A 284 13.01 6.73 -12.68
C ALA A 284 13.21 5.20 -12.76
N TYR A 285 12.18 4.42 -12.44
CA TYR A 285 12.22 2.96 -12.55
C TYR A 285 12.37 2.50 -14.01
N ARG A 286 11.52 3.03 -14.91
CA ARG A 286 11.61 2.80 -16.36
C ARG A 286 13.01 3.09 -16.89
N ASP A 287 13.53 4.27 -16.57
CA ASP A 287 14.81 4.75 -17.10
C ASP A 287 16.01 3.95 -16.58
N ALA A 288 15.94 3.50 -15.31
CA ALA A 288 16.93 2.60 -14.76
C ALA A 288 16.96 1.27 -15.53
N LEU A 289 15.80 0.70 -15.84
CA LEU A 289 15.68 -0.55 -16.58
C LEU A 289 16.19 -0.39 -18.03
N LEU A 290 15.77 0.66 -18.71
CA LEU A 290 16.24 0.97 -20.08
C LEU A 290 17.76 1.22 -20.14
N SER A 291 18.33 1.90 -19.13
CA SER A 291 19.77 2.13 -19.05
C SER A 291 20.53 0.82 -18.82
N ALA A 292 20.05 -0.04 -17.94
CA ALA A 292 20.64 -1.34 -17.67
C ALA A 292 20.62 -2.24 -18.92
N ILE A 293 19.50 -2.31 -19.63
CA ILE A 293 19.36 -3.07 -20.87
C ILE A 293 20.35 -2.55 -21.92
N ARG A 294 20.45 -1.25 -22.12
CA ARG A 294 21.37 -0.66 -23.10
C ARG A 294 22.83 -0.97 -22.78
N THR A 295 23.23 -0.89 -21.51
CA THR A 295 24.59 -1.19 -21.07
C THR A 295 24.96 -2.65 -21.34
N LEU A 296 24.00 -3.57 -21.25
CA LEU A 296 24.19 -4.99 -21.43
C LEU A 296 23.83 -5.49 -22.85
N ALA A 297 23.30 -4.62 -23.73
CA ALA A 297 22.73 -4.96 -25.04
C ALA A 297 23.64 -5.73 -26.02
N PRO A 298 24.98 -5.73 -25.93
CA PRO A 298 25.81 -6.59 -26.78
C PRO A 298 25.53 -8.10 -26.60
N ALA A 299 24.92 -8.50 -25.47
CA ALA A 299 24.52 -9.89 -25.28
C ALA A 299 23.33 -10.28 -26.15
N LYS A 300 23.38 -11.50 -26.67
CA LYS A 300 22.38 -12.05 -27.58
C LYS A 300 21.37 -12.96 -26.87
N GLU A 301 21.55 -13.24 -25.58
CA GLU A 301 20.76 -14.17 -24.82
C GLU A 301 20.39 -13.55 -23.46
N TRP A 302 19.13 -13.68 -23.05
CA TRP A 302 18.64 -13.02 -21.86
C TRP A 302 17.75 -13.92 -21.01
N VAL A 303 17.90 -13.78 -19.69
CA VAL A 303 17.01 -14.32 -18.69
C VAL A 303 16.22 -13.17 -18.07
N LEU A 304 14.90 -13.26 -18.10
CA LEU A 304 14.01 -12.38 -17.35
C LEU A 304 13.51 -13.14 -16.12
N ASP A 305 14.01 -12.77 -14.94
CA ASP A 305 13.64 -13.41 -13.67
C ASP A 305 12.52 -12.64 -12.96
N LEU A 306 11.32 -13.21 -13.01
CA LEU A 306 10.11 -12.68 -12.38
C LEU A 306 9.74 -13.41 -11.08
N ARG A 307 10.53 -14.40 -10.63
CA ARG A 307 10.21 -15.24 -9.47
C ARG A 307 10.03 -14.47 -8.16
N LYS A 308 10.51 -13.22 -8.09
CA LYS A 308 10.36 -12.31 -6.93
C LYS A 308 9.46 -11.11 -7.22
N ASP A 309 8.82 -11.07 -8.38
CA ASP A 309 7.95 -9.96 -8.77
C ASP A 309 6.53 -10.16 -8.26
N GLN A 310 6.26 -9.65 -7.06
CA GLN A 310 4.97 -9.73 -6.39
C GLN A 310 3.95 -8.70 -6.91
N GLY A 311 4.29 -7.94 -7.95
CA GLY A 311 3.39 -6.99 -8.59
C GLY A 311 3.56 -5.53 -8.19
N GLY A 312 2.47 -4.79 -8.17
CA GLY A 312 2.44 -3.35 -7.91
C GLY A 312 1.94 -2.56 -9.13
N ASN A 313 2.83 -1.85 -9.84
CA ASN A 313 2.46 -1.12 -11.04
C ASN A 313 3.19 -1.67 -12.28
N MET A 314 2.45 -2.32 -13.17
CA MET A 314 3.00 -2.95 -14.37
C MET A 314 3.55 -1.94 -15.41
N TRP A 315 3.04 -0.70 -15.42
CA TRP A 315 3.33 0.24 -16.50
C TRP A 315 4.80 0.63 -16.61
N PRO A 316 5.51 1.02 -15.53
CA PRO A 316 6.94 1.30 -15.61
C PRO A 316 7.78 0.04 -15.91
N MET A 317 7.34 -1.15 -15.50
CA MET A 317 7.99 -2.42 -15.80
C MET A 317 7.91 -2.70 -17.30
N LEU A 318 6.72 -2.67 -17.90
CA LEU A 318 6.51 -2.88 -19.33
C LEU A 318 7.19 -1.81 -20.19
N ALA A 319 7.12 -0.54 -19.77
CA ALA A 319 7.81 0.56 -20.47
C ALA A 319 9.33 0.37 -20.48
N GLY A 320 9.91 -0.09 -19.36
CA GLY A 320 11.34 -0.39 -19.28
C GLY A 320 11.76 -1.64 -20.06
N LEU A 321 10.86 -2.60 -20.23
CA LEU A 321 11.09 -3.82 -21.03
C LEU A 321 10.74 -3.66 -22.53
N LYS A 322 10.30 -2.47 -22.96
CA LYS A 322 9.92 -2.22 -24.36
C LYS A 322 10.93 -2.71 -25.40
N PRO A 323 12.27 -2.62 -25.21
CA PRO A 323 13.23 -3.15 -26.15
C PRO A 323 13.03 -4.63 -26.53
N PHE A 324 12.60 -5.45 -25.58
CA PHE A 324 12.29 -6.87 -25.82
C PHE A 324 10.91 -7.09 -26.41
N LEU A 325 9.95 -6.22 -26.11
CA LEU A 325 8.54 -6.41 -26.42
C LEU A 325 8.16 -5.95 -27.83
N GLY A 326 8.96 -5.06 -28.41
CA GLY A 326 8.78 -4.55 -29.75
C GLY A 326 7.51 -3.72 -29.93
N ASP A 327 6.99 -3.71 -31.18
CA ASP A 327 5.84 -2.89 -31.56
C ASP A 327 4.50 -3.62 -31.61
N ALA A 328 4.48 -4.92 -31.33
CA ALA A 328 3.23 -5.68 -31.24
C ALA A 328 2.39 -5.25 -30.02
N PRO A 329 1.09 -5.54 -29.97
CA PRO A 329 0.31 -5.50 -28.75
C PRO A 329 0.99 -6.30 -27.64
N LEU A 330 0.99 -5.77 -26.41
CA LEU A 330 1.62 -6.46 -25.27
C LEU A 330 0.64 -7.37 -24.55
N GLY A 331 -0.62 -7.00 -24.58
CA GLY A 331 -1.74 -7.67 -23.94
C GLY A 331 -2.94 -6.76 -23.86
N TYR A 332 -4.00 -7.26 -23.22
CA TYR A 332 -5.29 -6.58 -23.05
C TYR A 332 -5.87 -6.89 -21.68
N PHE A 333 -6.73 -6.00 -21.19
CA PHE A 333 -7.70 -6.35 -20.16
C PHE A 333 -9.01 -6.74 -20.83
N VAL A 334 -9.63 -7.80 -20.36
CA VAL A 334 -10.89 -8.33 -20.91
C VAL A 334 -11.93 -8.38 -19.80
N THR A 335 -13.01 -7.64 -19.97
CA THR A 335 -14.12 -7.62 -19.01
C THR A 335 -14.90 -8.95 -19.05
N ILE A 336 -15.79 -9.17 -18.08
CA ILE A 336 -16.67 -10.33 -18.06
C ILE A 336 -17.61 -10.40 -19.29
N SER A 337 -17.96 -9.24 -19.85
CA SER A 337 -18.73 -9.15 -21.11
C SER A 337 -17.94 -9.49 -22.36
N GLY A 338 -16.63 -9.74 -22.23
CA GLY A 338 -15.72 -10.00 -23.34
C GLY A 338 -15.19 -8.75 -24.04
N GLU A 339 -15.48 -7.56 -23.52
CA GLU A 339 -14.95 -6.31 -24.04
C GLU A 339 -13.45 -6.21 -23.74
N LYS A 340 -12.67 -5.96 -24.80
CA LYS A 340 -11.22 -5.76 -24.69
C LYS A 340 -10.88 -4.29 -24.50
N SER A 341 -9.96 -4.00 -23.60
CA SER A 341 -9.33 -2.69 -23.49
C SER A 341 -8.54 -2.33 -24.77
N ARG A 342 -8.06 -1.10 -24.82
CA ARG A 342 -6.94 -0.79 -25.75
C ARG A 342 -5.75 -1.69 -25.45
N PRO A 343 -4.90 -1.99 -26.48
CA PRO A 343 -3.64 -2.69 -26.23
C PRO A 343 -2.80 -2.01 -25.15
N TRP A 344 -2.19 -2.78 -24.26
CA TRP A 344 -1.36 -2.23 -23.17
C TRP A 344 -0.24 -1.33 -23.68
N LYS A 345 0.28 -1.61 -24.88
CA LYS A 345 1.29 -0.75 -25.54
C LYS A 345 0.86 0.70 -25.66
N GLU A 346 -0.41 0.96 -25.97
CA GLU A 346 -0.94 2.32 -26.14
C GLU A 346 -1.10 3.09 -24.83
N THR A 347 -1.03 2.38 -23.70
CA THR A 347 -1.18 2.94 -22.34
C THR A 347 0.18 3.17 -21.67
N LEU A 348 1.29 2.72 -22.29
CA LEU A 348 2.61 2.88 -21.69
C LEU A 348 2.96 4.37 -21.51
N PRO A 349 3.49 4.76 -20.34
CA PRO A 349 3.98 6.12 -20.10
C PRO A 349 5.31 6.31 -20.84
N LEU A 350 5.23 6.58 -22.12
CA LEU A 350 6.37 6.88 -22.98
C LEU A 350 6.47 8.41 -23.12
N ASP A 351 7.32 9.02 -22.30
CA ASP A 351 7.74 10.41 -22.54
C ASP A 351 8.67 10.44 -23.76
N HIS A 352 8.55 11.50 -24.56
CA HIS A 352 9.25 11.69 -25.85
C HIS A 352 10.79 11.84 -25.78
N GLN A 353 11.43 11.45 -24.70
CA GLN A 353 12.90 11.37 -24.65
C GLN A 353 13.37 10.02 -25.21
N ASP A 354 13.28 9.91 -26.51
CA ASP A 354 13.81 8.79 -27.29
C ASP A 354 15.35 8.79 -27.24
N MET A 355 15.88 8.30 -26.12
CA MET A 355 17.24 7.75 -26.19
C MET A 355 17.15 6.47 -27.03
N ALA A 356 17.91 6.39 -28.11
CA ALA A 356 17.95 5.22 -28.99
C ALA A 356 18.10 3.94 -28.15
N GLN A 357 17.09 3.09 -28.17
CA GLN A 357 17.08 1.80 -27.48
C GLN A 357 17.44 0.70 -28.48
N PRO A 358 18.17 -0.35 -28.04
CA PRO A 358 18.40 -1.50 -28.88
C PRO A 358 17.07 -2.21 -29.20
N ASP A 359 16.91 -2.69 -30.42
CA ASP A 359 15.81 -3.59 -30.75
C ASP A 359 16.21 -5.03 -30.36
N LEU A 360 15.59 -5.54 -29.32
CA LEU A 360 15.78 -6.88 -28.80
C LEU A 360 14.50 -7.74 -28.98
N SER A 361 13.58 -7.31 -29.82
CA SER A 361 12.26 -7.95 -29.98
C SER A 361 12.33 -9.37 -30.55
N THR A 362 13.41 -9.71 -31.23
CA THR A 362 13.64 -11.04 -31.83
C THR A 362 14.63 -11.91 -31.05
N ILE A 363 15.35 -11.32 -30.08
CA ILE A 363 16.37 -12.04 -29.31
C ILE A 363 15.73 -13.09 -28.41
N PRO A 364 16.37 -14.28 -28.21
CA PRO A 364 15.90 -15.29 -27.27
C PRO A 364 15.81 -14.76 -25.82
N VAL A 365 14.69 -15.05 -25.16
CA VAL A 365 14.45 -14.71 -23.74
C VAL A 365 13.89 -15.93 -23.02
N ALA A 366 14.61 -16.38 -21.98
CA ALA A 366 14.10 -17.32 -21.00
C ALA A 366 13.42 -16.55 -19.87
N VAL A 367 12.13 -16.81 -19.62
CA VAL A 367 11.37 -16.15 -18.56
C VAL A 367 11.23 -17.11 -17.38
N LEU A 368 11.73 -16.71 -16.21
CA LEU A 368 11.61 -17.48 -14.97
C LEU A 368 10.41 -17.01 -14.18
N ILE A 369 9.49 -17.90 -13.86
CA ILE A 369 8.27 -17.64 -13.08
C ILE A 369 8.15 -18.59 -11.88
N GLY A 370 7.31 -18.23 -10.93
CA GLY A 370 7.06 -19.04 -9.73
C GLY A 370 5.93 -18.48 -8.88
N PRO A 371 5.64 -19.06 -7.70
CA PRO A 371 4.47 -18.76 -6.89
C PRO A 371 4.48 -17.34 -6.30
N HIS A 372 5.60 -16.64 -6.35
CA HIS A 372 5.70 -15.22 -5.97
C HIS A 372 5.67 -14.26 -7.18
N THR A 373 5.56 -14.78 -8.40
CA THR A 373 5.20 -13.96 -9.57
C THR A 373 3.71 -13.69 -9.49
N ALA A 374 3.32 -12.45 -9.18
CA ALA A 374 1.94 -12.12 -8.82
C ALA A 374 1.46 -10.79 -9.42
N SER A 375 0.16 -10.69 -9.75
CA SER A 375 -0.48 -9.43 -10.17
C SER A 375 0.28 -8.76 -11.32
N SER A 376 0.81 -7.52 -11.16
CA SER A 376 1.60 -6.85 -12.21
C SER A 376 2.82 -7.64 -12.68
N GLY A 377 3.40 -8.53 -11.85
CA GLY A 377 4.45 -9.47 -12.27
C GLY A 377 3.91 -10.52 -13.25
N GLU A 378 2.67 -10.97 -13.07
CA GLU A 378 1.99 -11.85 -14.02
C GLU A 378 1.64 -11.12 -15.32
N ALA A 379 1.23 -9.84 -15.25
CA ALA A 379 1.02 -9.01 -16.42
C ALA A 379 2.31 -8.86 -17.26
N VAL A 380 3.48 -8.71 -16.60
CA VAL A 380 4.77 -8.73 -17.29
C VAL A 380 5.03 -10.09 -17.94
N ALA A 381 4.79 -11.21 -17.24
CA ALA A 381 4.91 -12.56 -17.82
C ALA A 381 3.99 -12.73 -19.05
N ILE A 382 2.72 -12.32 -18.94
CA ILE A 382 1.72 -12.38 -20.00
C ILE A 382 2.15 -11.53 -21.22
N ALA A 383 2.80 -10.39 -21.03
CA ALA A 383 3.31 -9.58 -22.12
C ALA A 383 4.41 -10.27 -22.94
N PHE A 384 5.09 -11.28 -22.37
CA PHE A 384 6.06 -12.13 -23.06
C PHE A 384 5.43 -13.39 -23.67
N LYS A 385 4.21 -13.78 -23.31
CA LYS A 385 3.49 -14.89 -23.98
C LYS A 385 3.18 -14.52 -25.44
N GLY A 386 3.34 -15.47 -26.33
CA GLY A 386 3.18 -15.27 -27.77
C GLY A 386 4.29 -14.42 -28.44
N ARG A 387 5.34 -14.04 -27.72
CA ARG A 387 6.54 -13.42 -28.29
C ARG A 387 7.43 -14.53 -28.91
N PRO A 388 7.98 -14.33 -30.12
CA PRO A 388 8.92 -15.29 -30.71
C PRO A 388 10.15 -15.48 -29.81
N ASN A 389 10.80 -16.65 -29.93
CA ASN A 389 12.04 -17.00 -29.20
C ASN A 389 11.93 -16.78 -27.68
N THR A 390 10.79 -17.12 -27.10
CA THR A 390 10.53 -16.96 -25.66
C THR A 390 10.06 -18.30 -25.08
N ARG A 391 10.64 -18.69 -23.93
CA ARG A 391 10.24 -19.91 -23.22
C ARG A 391 10.21 -19.64 -21.71
N PHE A 392 9.24 -20.25 -21.03
CA PHE A 392 8.98 -20.06 -19.61
C PHE A 392 9.43 -21.27 -18.81
N PHE A 393 10.12 -21.02 -17.70
CA PHE A 393 10.70 -22.02 -16.81
C PHE A 393 10.28 -21.76 -15.37
N GLY A 394 10.15 -22.82 -14.58
CA GLY A 394 9.88 -22.76 -13.14
C GLY A 394 8.55 -23.40 -12.76
N THR A 395 7.77 -22.76 -11.93
CA THR A 395 6.47 -23.26 -11.46
C THR A 395 5.36 -22.25 -11.76
N PRO A 396 4.07 -22.64 -11.69
CA PRO A 396 2.96 -21.73 -11.92
C PRO A 396 3.04 -20.46 -11.08
N THR A 397 2.52 -19.36 -11.61
CA THR A 397 2.44 -18.09 -10.91
C THR A 397 1.33 -18.07 -9.86
N ALA A 398 1.18 -16.95 -9.13
CA ALA A 398 0.23 -16.82 -8.01
C ALA A 398 -1.25 -16.93 -8.40
N GLY A 399 -1.61 -16.76 -9.67
CA GLY A 399 -3.00 -16.82 -10.13
C GLY A 399 -3.78 -15.51 -9.99
N LEU A 400 -3.10 -14.38 -9.81
CA LEU A 400 -3.70 -13.05 -9.67
C LEU A 400 -3.72 -12.27 -11.01
N THR A 401 -4.08 -12.97 -12.08
CA THR A 401 -4.08 -12.48 -13.47
C THR A 401 -5.33 -11.65 -13.80
N SER A 402 -5.60 -10.66 -12.97
CA SER A 402 -6.73 -9.75 -13.14
C SER A 402 -6.33 -8.30 -12.85
N SER A 403 -7.05 -7.35 -13.44
CA SER A 403 -6.87 -5.93 -13.17
C SER A 403 -7.85 -5.47 -12.09
N ASN A 404 -7.29 -4.83 -11.05
CA ASN A 404 -8.09 -4.25 -9.99
C ASN A 404 -8.44 -2.78 -10.28
N ARG A 405 -9.73 -2.43 -10.13
CA ARG A 405 -10.20 -1.06 -10.02
C ARG A 405 -10.47 -0.73 -8.56
N THR A 406 -9.95 0.41 -8.09
CA THR A 406 -10.14 0.83 -6.70
C THR A 406 -11.41 1.64 -6.56
N PHE A 407 -12.34 1.16 -5.75
CA PHE A 407 -13.57 1.86 -5.34
C PHE A 407 -13.36 2.51 -3.98
N ARG A 408 -13.83 3.75 -3.81
CA ARG A 408 -13.79 4.46 -2.53
C ARG A 408 -15.12 4.31 -1.82
N LEU A 409 -15.05 4.00 -0.53
CA LEU A 409 -16.20 3.89 0.37
C LEU A 409 -16.49 5.22 1.07
N PRO A 410 -17.73 5.46 1.53
CA PRO A 410 -18.14 6.72 2.15
C PRO A 410 -17.34 7.13 3.39
N ASP A 411 -16.80 6.16 4.14
CA ASP A 411 -15.96 6.38 5.33
C ASP A 411 -14.47 6.63 5.03
N GLY A 412 -14.10 6.60 3.74
CA GLY A 412 -12.72 6.72 3.28
C GLY A 412 -11.98 5.38 3.13
N GLY A 413 -12.65 4.25 3.39
CA GLY A 413 -12.14 2.92 3.05
C GLY A 413 -12.03 2.72 1.54
N ILE A 414 -11.29 1.70 1.12
CA ILE A 414 -11.10 1.38 -0.30
C ILE A 414 -11.33 -0.11 -0.56
N MET A 415 -11.81 -0.39 -1.76
CA MET A 415 -11.99 -1.74 -2.29
C MET A 415 -11.30 -1.86 -3.66
N PRO A 416 -10.08 -2.39 -3.73
CA PRO A 416 -9.53 -2.92 -4.98
C PRO A 416 -10.34 -4.17 -5.36
N ILE A 417 -11.06 -4.12 -6.46
CA ILE A 417 -11.92 -5.22 -6.97
C ILE A 417 -11.41 -5.61 -8.36
N ALA A 418 -11.24 -6.91 -8.58
CA ALA A 418 -10.91 -7.49 -9.87
C ALA A 418 -12.08 -7.26 -10.85
N THR A 419 -11.85 -6.45 -11.88
CA THR A 419 -12.88 -6.02 -12.83
C THR A 419 -12.67 -6.52 -14.25
N SER A 420 -11.49 -7.06 -14.54
CA SER A 420 -11.17 -7.65 -15.85
C SER A 420 -10.05 -8.68 -15.70
N PHE A 421 -10.01 -9.65 -16.61
CA PHE A 421 -8.91 -10.60 -16.72
C PHE A 421 -7.82 -10.05 -17.64
N GLU A 422 -6.62 -10.57 -17.51
CA GLU A 422 -5.51 -10.29 -18.39
C GLU A 422 -5.50 -11.27 -19.56
N ALA A 423 -5.18 -10.75 -20.74
CA ALA A 423 -5.02 -11.53 -21.96
C ALA A 423 -3.71 -11.14 -22.65
N ASP A 424 -3.04 -12.13 -23.27
CA ASP A 424 -1.82 -11.90 -24.02
C ASP A 424 -2.07 -11.20 -25.38
N ARG A 425 -0.99 -10.96 -26.12
CA ARG A 425 -1.01 -10.34 -27.44
C ARG A 425 -1.82 -11.12 -28.47
N THR A 426 -2.04 -12.43 -28.28
CA THR A 426 -2.84 -13.30 -29.15
C THR A 426 -4.30 -13.32 -28.76
N GLY A 427 -4.64 -12.84 -27.57
CA GLY A 427 -5.98 -12.78 -27.01
C GLY A 427 -6.34 -13.98 -26.12
N VAL A 428 -5.37 -14.83 -25.77
CA VAL A 428 -5.56 -15.87 -24.76
C VAL A 428 -5.75 -15.24 -23.39
N ILE A 429 -6.85 -15.57 -22.71
CA ILE A 429 -7.22 -15.03 -21.39
C ILE A 429 -6.64 -15.91 -20.30
N TYR A 430 -5.98 -15.29 -19.31
CA TYR A 430 -5.43 -15.93 -18.14
C TYR A 430 -6.36 -15.70 -16.93
N LYS A 431 -6.86 -16.78 -16.32
CA LYS A 431 -7.76 -16.70 -15.15
C LYS A 431 -7.17 -17.26 -13.87
N HIS A 432 -6.17 -18.13 -14.00
CA HIS A 432 -5.62 -18.90 -12.88
C HIS A 432 -4.09 -18.86 -12.85
N GLY A 433 -3.49 -17.81 -13.42
CA GLY A 433 -2.05 -17.65 -13.47
C GLY A 433 -1.45 -18.05 -14.82
N VAL A 434 -0.12 -18.00 -14.86
CA VAL A 434 0.70 -18.32 -16.03
C VAL A 434 1.45 -19.62 -15.75
N GLU A 435 1.27 -20.61 -16.63
CA GLU A 435 2.01 -21.87 -16.57
C GLU A 435 3.37 -21.75 -17.26
N PRO A 436 4.44 -22.37 -16.71
CA PRO A 436 5.71 -22.47 -17.39
C PRO A 436 5.61 -23.49 -18.56
N ASP A 437 6.46 -23.32 -19.57
CA ASP A 437 6.62 -24.31 -20.64
C ASP A 437 7.45 -25.52 -20.18
N GLU A 438 8.27 -25.32 -19.13
CA GLU A 438 9.06 -26.36 -18.47
C GLU A 438 8.93 -26.22 -16.95
N HIS A 439 8.25 -27.21 -16.32
CA HIS A 439 8.00 -27.20 -14.88
C HIS A 439 9.23 -27.67 -14.10
N ILE A 440 9.78 -26.84 -13.24
CA ILE A 440 10.97 -27.12 -12.43
C ILE A 440 10.80 -26.45 -11.06
N GLU A 441 10.81 -27.25 -9.99
CA GLU A 441 10.62 -26.74 -8.61
C GLU A 441 11.88 -26.12 -8.01
N ASP A 442 13.06 -26.68 -8.32
CA ASP A 442 14.33 -26.20 -7.78
C ASP A 442 14.79 -24.93 -8.49
N GLU A 443 15.05 -23.87 -7.72
CA GLU A 443 15.43 -22.55 -8.24
C GLU A 443 16.74 -22.56 -9.04
N THR A 444 17.72 -23.38 -8.62
CA THR A 444 19.02 -23.48 -9.29
C THR A 444 18.89 -24.27 -10.59
N ALA A 445 18.17 -25.39 -10.54
CA ALA A 445 17.87 -26.18 -11.74
C ALA A 445 17.08 -25.39 -12.77
N THR A 446 16.17 -24.51 -12.33
CA THR A 446 15.41 -23.59 -13.23
C THR A 446 16.34 -22.67 -14.02
N ILE A 447 17.34 -22.05 -13.35
CA ILE A 447 18.33 -21.20 -14.01
C ILE A 447 19.19 -22.02 -14.97
N GLN A 448 19.60 -23.23 -14.57
CA GLN A 448 20.44 -24.10 -15.40
C GLN A 448 19.70 -24.53 -16.66
N ALA A 449 18.43 -24.95 -16.55
CA ALA A 449 17.59 -25.34 -17.70
C ALA A 449 17.38 -24.17 -18.67
N ALA A 450 17.06 -22.98 -18.15
CA ALA A 450 16.92 -21.77 -18.93
C ALA A 450 18.20 -21.40 -19.69
N THR A 451 19.35 -21.47 -19.01
CA THR A 451 20.66 -21.21 -19.60
C THR A 451 21.00 -22.23 -20.69
N LEU A 452 20.75 -23.53 -20.43
CA LEU A 452 20.99 -24.60 -21.40
C LEU A 452 20.11 -24.42 -22.65
N TRP A 453 18.84 -24.08 -22.47
CA TRP A 453 17.94 -23.81 -23.57
C TRP A 453 18.45 -22.65 -24.46
N LEU A 454 18.89 -21.53 -23.86
CA LEU A 454 19.45 -20.38 -24.57
C LEU A 454 20.65 -20.80 -25.39
N HIS A 455 21.65 -21.50 -24.80
CA HIS A 455 22.84 -21.95 -25.49
C HIS A 455 22.57 -22.92 -26.65
N ASN A 456 21.47 -23.70 -26.57
CA ASN A 456 21.12 -24.67 -27.61
C ASN A 456 20.33 -24.03 -28.77
N LEU A 457 19.85 -22.79 -28.60
CA LEU A 457 19.29 -22.03 -29.69
C LEU A 457 20.44 -21.54 -30.58
N LYS A 458 20.67 -22.21 -31.72
CA LYS A 458 21.54 -21.70 -32.76
C LYS A 458 20.90 -20.43 -33.31
N VAL A 459 21.29 -19.26 -32.76
CA VAL A 459 20.93 -17.97 -33.34
C VAL A 459 21.67 -17.88 -34.66
N PRO A 460 21.00 -17.75 -35.81
CA PRO A 460 21.67 -17.61 -37.14
C PRO A 460 22.50 -16.32 -37.21
#